data_ddc6f79beba9688ac35831999acd9654
#
_entry.id   ddc6f79beba9688ac35831999acd9654
#
_cell.length_a   1.000
_cell.length_b   1.000
_cell.length_c   1.000
_cell.angle_alpha   90.00
_cell.angle_beta   90.00
_cell.angle_gamma   90.00
#
_symmetry.space_group_name_H-M   'P 1'
#
loop_
_entity.id
_entity.type
_entity.pdbx_description
1 polymer ?
#
loop_
_entity_poly.entity_id
_entity_poly.type
_entity_poly.pdbx_seq_one_letter_code
_entity_poly.pdbx_strand_id
1 'polypeptide(L)'
;MAEILKAIKGMNDILPPESARWEALEATMRGVLQRYGYSNVRVPIVEPTALFVRGIGEVTDIVEKEMYAFEDRADKHGQAEHLTLRPEGTAGVVRAMIEHSYLRDSPRRLYYVGPMFRREKPQKGRYRQFHQMGIEALGFAGPDVDAEVILLARTLWRELGLKEGEDVSLEINCLGQPDERAAHRAALIAYLEQHRDVLDEEAQRRMYANPLRVLDTKNPAMQAMAEGAPKLLDFLGAESLAHFNGVKALLDAVGLAYRINPRLVRGLDYYNLTVFEWVTDKLGAQGTVCAGGRYDGLVEQLGGKATPAVGFGMGLERLLLLLETLGLQSPAAAPDAYAIVPDPAELPRILPTLEALRAEGVAVQMHAGGGSFKSQFKKADASGARFALVFGGDELARGEVGLKSLRTGAEQVGRSLASVADWAAELRTA
;
A
#
# COMPACT_ATOMS: atom_id res chain seq x y z
N MET A 1 -22.19 -30.78 -16.75
CA MET A 1 -21.97 -29.81 -15.63
C MET A 1 -21.34 -28.58 -16.21
N ALA A 2 -21.79 -27.37 -15.84
CA ALA A 2 -21.14 -26.13 -16.28
C ALA A 2 -19.71 -26.09 -15.72
N GLU A 3 -18.77 -25.59 -16.52
CA GLU A 3 -17.39 -25.38 -16.08
C GLU A 3 -17.36 -24.29 -14.99
N ILE A 4 -16.58 -24.52 -13.94
CA ILE A 4 -16.43 -23.53 -12.86
C ILE A 4 -15.54 -22.41 -13.36
N LEU A 5 -16.09 -21.19 -13.43
CA LEU A 5 -15.33 -19.99 -13.77
C LEU A 5 -14.35 -19.66 -12.65
N LYS A 6 -13.14 -19.25 -13.04
CA LYS A 6 -12.06 -18.89 -12.13
C LYS A 6 -11.64 -17.44 -12.38
N ALA A 7 -11.10 -16.79 -11.36
CA ALA A 7 -10.48 -15.47 -11.50
C ALA A 7 -9.33 -15.50 -12.51
N ILE A 8 -9.04 -14.35 -13.09
CA ILE A 8 -7.93 -14.18 -14.04
C ILE A 8 -6.61 -14.41 -13.31
N LYS A 9 -5.70 -15.15 -13.91
CA LYS A 9 -4.38 -15.43 -13.34
C LYS A 9 -3.64 -14.12 -12.94
N GLY A 10 -3.33 -13.98 -11.66
CA GLY A 10 -2.68 -12.80 -11.09
C GLY A 10 -3.66 -11.69 -10.65
N MET A 11 -4.96 -11.97 -10.68
CA MET A 11 -6.01 -11.16 -10.06
C MET A 11 -6.70 -12.06 -9.04
N ASN A 12 -6.51 -11.80 -7.76
CA ASN A 12 -6.89 -12.73 -6.69
C ASN A 12 -8.05 -12.16 -5.87
N ASP A 13 -8.94 -13.07 -5.44
CA ASP A 13 -9.92 -12.75 -4.41
C ASP A 13 -9.21 -12.69 -3.04
N ILE A 14 -9.64 -11.76 -2.20
CA ILE A 14 -9.17 -11.62 -0.82
C ILE A 14 -10.34 -12.04 0.08
N LEU A 15 -10.26 -13.25 0.62
CA LEU A 15 -11.33 -13.88 1.39
C LEU A 15 -10.99 -13.91 2.89
N PRO A 16 -11.98 -14.02 3.79
CA PRO A 16 -11.72 -14.29 5.20
C PRO A 16 -10.95 -15.62 5.39
N PRO A 17 -9.99 -15.68 6.31
CA PRO A 17 -9.63 -14.66 7.31
C PRO A 17 -8.63 -13.61 6.82
N GLU A 18 -8.12 -13.71 5.60
CA GLU A 18 -7.10 -12.80 5.06
C GLU A 18 -7.62 -11.36 4.96
N SER A 19 -8.88 -11.17 4.52
CA SER A 19 -9.48 -9.83 4.41
C SER A 19 -9.45 -9.03 5.72
N ALA A 20 -9.58 -9.68 6.87
CA ALA A 20 -9.48 -9.00 8.17
C ALA A 20 -8.07 -8.46 8.45
N ARG A 21 -7.02 -9.11 7.95
CA ARG A 21 -5.64 -8.60 8.04
C ARG A 21 -5.42 -7.38 7.17
N TRP A 22 -6.08 -7.34 6.01
CA TRP A 22 -6.11 -6.17 5.14
C TRP A 22 -6.77 -4.98 5.82
N GLU A 23 -7.94 -5.17 6.42
CA GLU A 23 -8.65 -4.13 7.17
C GLU A 23 -7.81 -3.58 8.32
N ALA A 24 -7.14 -4.44 9.08
CA ALA A 24 -6.27 -4.05 10.18
C ALA A 24 -5.08 -3.21 9.67
N LEU A 25 -4.42 -3.64 8.58
CA LEU A 25 -3.33 -2.89 7.96
C LEU A 25 -3.80 -1.53 7.48
N GLU A 26 -4.92 -1.47 6.74
CA GLU A 26 -5.48 -0.21 6.25
C GLU A 26 -5.90 0.73 7.39
N ALA A 27 -6.43 0.20 8.50
CA ALA A 27 -6.78 1.00 9.67
C ALA A 27 -5.53 1.62 10.31
N THR A 28 -4.45 0.86 10.47
CA THR A 28 -3.16 1.35 10.96
C THR A 28 -2.61 2.45 10.05
N MET A 29 -2.61 2.22 8.73
CA MET A 29 -2.18 3.21 7.74
C MET A 29 -2.97 4.51 7.85
N ARG A 30 -4.31 4.44 7.89
CA ARG A 30 -5.17 5.62 8.02
C ARG A 30 -4.88 6.40 9.30
N GLY A 31 -4.64 5.70 10.42
CA GLY A 31 -4.27 6.33 11.69
C GLY A 31 -2.96 7.12 11.60
N VAL A 32 -1.95 6.57 10.93
CA VAL A 32 -0.68 7.28 10.67
C VAL A 32 -0.91 8.49 9.78
N LEU A 33 -1.58 8.31 8.63
CA LEU A 33 -1.83 9.36 7.65
C LEU A 33 -2.59 10.56 8.26
N GLN A 34 -3.58 10.30 9.12
CA GLN A 34 -4.32 11.35 9.82
C GLN A 34 -3.41 12.17 10.75
N ARG A 35 -2.46 11.53 11.46
CA ARG A 35 -1.49 12.23 12.33
C ARG A 35 -0.55 13.15 11.57
N TYR A 36 -0.29 12.85 10.28
CA TYR A 36 0.50 13.69 9.38
C TYR A 36 -0.34 14.68 8.55
N GLY A 37 -1.65 14.77 8.81
CA GLY A 37 -2.55 15.72 8.15
C GLY A 37 -2.89 15.39 6.69
N TYR A 38 -2.75 14.11 6.28
CA TYR A 38 -3.14 13.68 4.94
C TYR A 38 -4.63 13.41 4.84
N SER A 39 -5.25 13.90 3.75
CA SER A 39 -6.66 13.71 3.43
C SER A 39 -6.84 12.66 2.35
N ASN A 40 -7.90 11.84 2.44
CA ASN A 40 -8.19 10.83 1.43
C ASN A 40 -8.66 11.45 0.12
N VAL A 41 -8.10 10.96 -0.99
CA VAL A 41 -8.59 11.23 -2.34
C VAL A 41 -8.91 9.91 -3.05
N ARG A 42 -9.99 9.91 -3.84
CA ARG A 42 -10.39 8.76 -4.65
C ARG A 42 -10.53 9.21 -6.09
N VAL A 43 -9.78 8.58 -6.97
CA VAL A 43 -9.80 8.86 -8.41
C VAL A 43 -10.29 7.63 -9.17
N PRO A 44 -10.79 7.78 -10.40
CA PRO A 44 -11.24 6.66 -11.22
C PRO A 44 -10.20 5.56 -11.38
N ILE A 45 -10.69 4.33 -11.59
CA ILE A 45 -9.84 3.17 -11.92
C ILE A 45 -9.50 3.16 -13.41
N VAL A 46 -10.43 3.63 -14.24
CA VAL A 46 -10.28 3.77 -15.68
C VAL A 46 -10.00 5.24 -15.98
N GLU A 47 -8.94 5.49 -16.73
CA GLU A 47 -8.51 6.84 -17.12
C GLU A 47 -8.12 6.85 -18.60
N PRO A 48 -8.10 8.02 -19.27
CA PRO A 48 -7.57 8.12 -20.62
C PRO A 48 -6.12 7.60 -20.70
N THR A 49 -5.81 6.78 -21.69
CA THR A 49 -4.46 6.22 -21.89
C THR A 49 -3.39 7.32 -21.99
N ALA A 50 -3.75 8.45 -22.61
CA ALA A 50 -2.88 9.61 -22.76
C ALA A 50 -2.39 10.19 -21.42
N LEU A 51 -3.14 10.01 -20.33
CA LEU A 51 -2.73 10.44 -19.00
C LEU A 51 -1.43 9.74 -18.56
N PHE A 52 -1.39 8.43 -18.73
CA PHE A 52 -0.23 7.62 -18.31
C PHE A 52 0.93 7.73 -19.29
N VAL A 53 0.68 7.75 -20.59
CA VAL A 53 1.72 7.96 -21.61
C VAL A 53 2.44 9.29 -21.37
N ARG A 54 1.67 10.37 -21.16
CA ARG A 54 2.22 11.70 -20.90
C ARG A 54 2.89 11.80 -19.53
N GLY A 55 2.30 11.25 -18.47
CA GLY A 55 2.79 11.37 -17.11
C GLY A 55 3.97 10.44 -16.80
N ILE A 56 3.91 9.18 -17.22
CA ILE A 56 4.91 8.13 -16.86
C ILE A 56 6.13 8.18 -17.78
N GLY A 57 5.95 8.55 -19.04
CA GLY A 57 6.96 8.52 -20.10
C GLY A 57 6.74 7.37 -21.09
N GLU A 58 6.88 7.68 -22.38
CA GLU A 58 6.60 6.75 -23.48
C GLU A 58 7.49 5.50 -23.48
N VAL A 59 8.74 5.63 -23.03
CA VAL A 59 9.79 4.60 -23.09
C VAL A 59 9.93 3.85 -21.75
N THR A 60 8.86 3.68 -21.02
CA THR A 60 8.87 2.91 -19.77
C THR A 60 8.25 1.53 -19.96
N ASP A 61 8.74 0.53 -19.22
CA ASP A 61 8.16 -0.83 -19.27
C ASP A 61 6.65 -0.83 -18.97
N ILE A 62 6.19 0.08 -18.11
CA ILE A 62 4.78 0.22 -17.77
C ILE A 62 3.97 0.60 -19.01
N VAL A 63 4.38 1.66 -19.71
CA VAL A 63 3.66 2.16 -20.90
C VAL A 63 3.78 1.22 -22.08
N GLU A 64 4.99 0.69 -22.33
CA GLU A 64 5.23 -0.18 -23.48
C GLU A 64 4.57 -1.57 -23.39
N LYS A 65 4.48 -2.16 -22.17
CA LYS A 65 4.18 -3.60 -22.03
C LYS A 65 3.18 -3.96 -20.93
N GLU A 66 3.03 -3.11 -19.90
CA GLU A 66 2.34 -3.52 -18.68
C GLU A 66 0.94 -2.92 -18.53
N MET A 67 0.56 -1.90 -19.28
CA MET A 67 -0.77 -1.31 -19.20
C MET A 67 -1.86 -2.25 -19.75
N TYR A 68 -3.00 -2.26 -19.08
CA TYR A 68 -4.26 -2.79 -19.60
C TYR A 68 -5.03 -1.69 -20.31
N ALA A 69 -4.69 -1.47 -21.58
CA ALA A 69 -5.37 -0.48 -22.43
C ALA A 69 -6.41 -1.15 -23.33
N PHE A 70 -7.50 -0.46 -23.58
CA PHE A 70 -8.60 -0.90 -24.45
C PHE A 70 -9.27 0.31 -25.10
N GLU A 71 -10.01 0.07 -26.17
CA GLU A 71 -10.84 1.09 -26.82
C GLU A 71 -12.24 1.05 -26.22
N ASP A 72 -12.80 2.21 -25.93
CA ASP A 72 -14.22 2.35 -25.59
C ASP A 72 -15.08 2.28 -26.86
N ARG A 73 -16.38 2.24 -26.70
CA ARG A 73 -17.29 2.28 -27.84
C ARG A 73 -17.11 3.59 -28.59
N ALA A 74 -17.08 3.48 -29.93
CA ALA A 74 -17.04 4.67 -30.76
C ALA A 74 -18.25 5.59 -30.49
N ASP A 75 -17.97 6.89 -30.42
CA ASP A 75 -18.98 7.91 -30.27
C ASP A 75 -19.86 8.05 -31.54
N LYS A 76 -20.81 8.99 -31.53
CA LYS A 76 -21.67 9.30 -32.70
C LYS A 76 -20.91 9.78 -33.94
N HIS A 77 -19.64 10.12 -33.83
CA HIS A 77 -18.75 10.55 -34.91
C HIS A 77 -17.79 9.44 -35.35
N GLY A 78 -17.90 8.21 -34.78
CA GLY A 78 -17.07 7.08 -35.09
C GLY A 78 -15.69 7.11 -34.44
N GLN A 79 -15.46 7.97 -33.44
CA GLN A 79 -14.19 8.05 -32.69
C GLN A 79 -14.28 7.23 -31.40
N ALA A 80 -13.31 6.33 -31.19
CA ALA A 80 -13.17 5.57 -29.97
C ALA A 80 -12.09 6.21 -29.07
N GLU A 81 -12.39 6.29 -27.78
CA GLU A 81 -11.43 6.76 -26.79
C GLU A 81 -10.55 5.61 -26.30
N HIS A 82 -9.23 5.85 -26.21
CA HIS A 82 -8.29 4.89 -25.64
C HIS A 82 -8.25 5.02 -24.12
N LEU A 83 -8.68 4.00 -23.43
CA LEU A 83 -8.79 3.92 -21.98
C LEU A 83 -7.80 2.91 -21.41
N THR A 84 -7.44 3.11 -20.15
CA THR A 84 -6.48 2.27 -19.44
C THR A 84 -6.93 2.02 -18.02
N LEU A 85 -6.85 0.78 -17.54
CA LEU A 85 -6.88 0.50 -16.11
C LEU A 85 -5.61 1.06 -15.48
N ARG A 86 -5.75 1.93 -14.48
CA ARG A 86 -4.63 2.67 -13.87
C ARG A 86 -3.49 1.74 -13.42
N PRO A 87 -2.25 1.92 -13.91
CA PRO A 87 -1.10 1.14 -13.49
C PRO A 87 -0.45 1.67 -12.20
N GLU A 88 -0.79 2.91 -11.80
CA GLU A 88 -0.34 3.63 -10.61
C GLU A 88 -1.34 4.73 -10.25
N GLY A 89 -1.18 5.40 -9.11
CA GLY A 89 -2.19 6.35 -8.62
C GLY A 89 -1.82 7.82 -8.79
N THR A 90 -0.53 8.18 -8.84
CA THR A 90 -0.04 9.55 -8.83
C THR A 90 -0.58 10.40 -9.98
N ALA A 91 -0.50 9.89 -11.22
CA ALA A 91 -0.98 10.61 -12.40
C ALA A 91 -2.49 10.93 -12.30
N GLY A 92 -3.30 9.97 -11.83
CA GLY A 92 -4.73 10.18 -11.61
C GLY A 92 -5.02 11.24 -10.54
N VAL A 93 -4.26 11.24 -9.44
CA VAL A 93 -4.39 12.28 -8.39
C VAL A 93 -4.01 13.65 -8.94
N VAL A 94 -2.87 13.76 -9.63
CA VAL A 94 -2.42 15.04 -10.22
C VAL A 94 -3.44 15.56 -11.24
N ARG A 95 -3.94 14.69 -12.13
CA ARG A 95 -5.02 15.06 -13.09
C ARG A 95 -6.24 15.62 -12.36
N ALA A 96 -6.71 14.95 -11.30
CA ALA A 96 -7.86 15.40 -10.52
C ALA A 96 -7.61 16.77 -9.87
N MET A 97 -6.40 17.00 -9.34
CA MET A 97 -6.05 18.28 -8.74
C MET A 97 -6.03 19.42 -9.77
N ILE A 98 -5.60 19.15 -11.01
CA ILE A 98 -5.60 20.11 -12.11
C ILE A 98 -7.04 20.39 -12.54
N GLU A 99 -7.81 19.35 -12.86
CA GLU A 99 -9.19 19.44 -13.37
C GLU A 99 -10.10 20.23 -12.43
N HIS A 100 -9.99 19.98 -11.12
CA HIS A 100 -10.80 20.65 -10.12
C HIS A 100 -10.16 21.93 -9.56
N SER A 101 -9.04 22.39 -10.12
CA SER A 101 -8.30 23.59 -9.66
C SER A 101 -7.97 23.55 -8.15
N TYR A 102 -7.76 22.36 -7.60
CA TYR A 102 -7.66 22.13 -6.16
C TYR A 102 -6.33 22.61 -5.55
N LEU A 103 -5.33 22.91 -6.40
CA LEU A 103 -4.02 23.46 -6.02
C LEU A 103 -3.96 25.00 -6.09
N ARG A 104 -5.06 25.68 -6.46
CA ARG A 104 -5.05 27.13 -6.72
C ARG A 104 -4.63 27.94 -5.49
N ASP A 105 -5.17 27.60 -4.32
CA ASP A 105 -5.15 28.47 -3.14
C ASP A 105 -4.21 27.98 -2.03
N SER A 106 -3.81 26.71 -2.04
CA SER A 106 -2.95 26.14 -0.98
C SER A 106 -2.32 24.82 -1.36
N PRO A 107 -1.16 24.48 -0.77
CA PRO A 107 -0.58 23.13 -0.85
C PRO A 107 -1.52 22.05 -0.30
N ARG A 108 -1.34 20.80 -0.74
CA ARG A 108 -2.18 19.65 -0.37
C ARG A 108 -1.35 18.46 0.08
N ARG A 109 -1.82 17.78 1.11
CA ARG A 109 -1.38 16.47 1.55
C ARG A 109 -2.50 15.47 1.31
N LEU A 110 -2.31 14.57 0.37
CA LEU A 110 -3.32 13.64 -0.11
C LEU A 110 -2.83 12.21 0.00
N TYR A 111 -3.74 11.27 0.27
CA TYR A 111 -3.46 9.85 0.15
C TYR A 111 -4.57 9.12 -0.57
N TYR A 112 -4.21 8.02 -1.21
CA TYR A 112 -5.15 7.10 -1.82
C TYR A 112 -4.82 5.66 -1.41
N VAL A 113 -5.85 4.81 -1.43
CA VAL A 113 -5.72 3.35 -1.30
C VAL A 113 -6.64 2.73 -2.34
N GLY A 114 -6.14 1.75 -3.09
CA GLY A 114 -6.97 1.05 -4.05
C GLY A 114 -6.20 0.17 -5.03
N PRO A 115 -6.94 -0.54 -5.91
CA PRO A 115 -6.36 -1.45 -6.87
C PRO A 115 -5.63 -0.72 -8.00
N MET A 116 -4.50 -1.31 -8.42
CA MET A 116 -3.71 -0.96 -9.60
C MET A 116 -3.59 -2.19 -10.50
N PHE A 117 -3.28 -1.97 -11.78
CA PHE A 117 -3.31 -3.02 -12.78
C PHE A 117 -2.06 -2.97 -13.66
N ARG A 118 -1.26 -4.05 -13.65
CA ARG A 118 -0.10 -4.19 -14.52
C ARG A 118 -0.02 -5.59 -15.12
N ARG A 119 0.18 -5.69 -16.42
CA ARG A 119 0.26 -6.95 -17.15
C ARG A 119 1.62 -7.63 -16.96
N GLU A 120 1.98 -7.87 -15.70
CA GLU A 120 3.22 -8.50 -15.33
C GLU A 120 3.12 -10.03 -15.24
N LYS A 121 4.28 -10.73 -15.20
CA LYS A 121 4.32 -12.15 -14.87
C LYS A 121 4.02 -12.33 -13.38
N PRO A 122 2.91 -12.98 -13.00
CA PRO A 122 2.54 -13.12 -11.59
C PRO A 122 3.54 -13.98 -10.82
N GLN A 123 3.88 -13.52 -9.63
CA GLN A 123 4.68 -14.26 -8.64
C GLN A 123 4.27 -13.81 -7.22
N LYS A 124 4.77 -14.47 -6.18
CA LYS A 124 4.43 -14.12 -4.79
C LYS A 124 4.80 -12.64 -4.51
N GLY A 125 3.84 -11.83 -4.06
CA GLY A 125 4.02 -10.39 -3.82
C GLY A 125 4.04 -9.50 -5.06
N ARG A 126 3.75 -10.05 -6.27
CA ARG A 126 3.65 -9.29 -7.53
C ARG A 126 2.50 -9.85 -8.37
N TYR A 127 1.43 -9.10 -8.47
CA TYR A 127 0.19 -9.51 -9.11
C TYR A 127 -0.18 -8.59 -10.26
N ARG A 128 -1.12 -9.01 -11.10
CA ARG A 128 -1.65 -8.20 -12.21
C ARG A 128 -2.69 -7.19 -11.75
N GLN A 129 -3.47 -7.54 -10.75
CA GLN A 129 -4.21 -6.61 -9.91
C GLN A 129 -3.57 -6.64 -8.53
N PHE A 130 -3.15 -5.49 -8.03
CA PHE A 130 -2.53 -5.32 -6.72
C PHE A 130 -3.05 -4.04 -6.09
N HIS A 131 -2.97 -3.93 -4.77
CA HIS A 131 -3.41 -2.74 -4.07
C HIS A 131 -2.22 -1.89 -3.67
N GLN A 132 -2.36 -0.60 -3.85
CA GLN A 132 -1.34 0.37 -3.51
C GLN A 132 -1.94 1.42 -2.57
N MET A 133 -1.21 1.74 -1.51
CA MET A 133 -1.34 2.98 -0.78
C MET A 133 -0.29 3.94 -1.29
N GLY A 134 -0.69 5.16 -1.62
CA GLY A 134 0.21 6.24 -1.98
C GLY A 134 -0.14 7.54 -1.28
N ILE A 135 0.85 8.40 -1.15
CA ILE A 135 0.71 9.76 -0.64
C ILE A 135 1.30 10.75 -1.63
N GLU A 136 0.68 11.91 -1.71
CA GLU A 136 1.11 13.01 -2.57
C GLU A 136 1.09 14.32 -1.78
N ALA A 137 2.25 14.93 -1.58
CA ALA A 137 2.40 16.26 -1.00
C ALA A 137 2.67 17.25 -2.15
N LEU A 138 1.66 18.03 -2.49
CA LEU A 138 1.64 18.92 -3.66
C LEU A 138 1.76 20.38 -3.23
N GLY A 139 2.62 21.16 -3.86
CA GLY A 139 2.84 22.58 -3.57
C GLY A 139 3.92 22.86 -2.51
N PHE A 140 4.73 21.89 -2.15
CA PHE A 140 5.80 22.02 -1.16
C PHE A 140 7.18 21.90 -1.84
N ALA A 141 7.97 22.96 -1.83
CA ALA A 141 9.23 23.03 -2.56
C ALA A 141 10.46 22.58 -1.76
N GLY A 142 10.41 22.63 -0.44
CA GLY A 142 11.57 22.41 0.43
C GLY A 142 11.92 20.96 0.69
N PRO A 143 13.14 20.65 1.14
CA PRO A 143 13.59 19.33 1.54
C PRO A 143 12.93 18.81 2.82
N ASP A 144 12.29 19.69 3.57
CA ASP A 144 11.55 19.43 4.79
C ASP A 144 10.38 18.45 4.56
N VAL A 145 9.64 18.64 3.48
CA VAL A 145 8.52 17.74 3.14
C VAL A 145 9.02 16.42 2.54
N ASP A 146 10.15 16.40 1.83
CA ASP A 146 10.80 15.16 1.40
C ASP A 146 11.17 14.29 2.62
N ALA A 147 11.77 14.91 3.63
CA ALA A 147 12.10 14.23 4.89
C ALA A 147 10.83 13.79 5.64
N GLU A 148 9.79 14.65 5.72
CA GLU A 148 8.51 14.30 6.35
C GLU A 148 7.85 13.08 5.70
N VAL A 149 7.86 13.00 4.36
CA VAL A 149 7.34 11.86 3.59
C VAL A 149 8.08 10.56 3.92
N ILE A 150 9.40 10.61 4.04
CA ILE A 150 10.23 9.47 4.47
C ILE A 150 9.91 9.07 5.92
N LEU A 151 9.77 10.06 6.81
CA LEU A 151 9.46 9.84 8.23
C LEU A 151 8.05 9.32 8.47
N LEU A 152 7.09 9.65 7.60
CA LEU A 152 5.75 9.07 7.63
C LEU A 152 5.82 7.53 7.43
N ALA A 153 6.59 7.07 6.42
CA ALA A 153 6.80 5.64 6.22
C ALA A 153 7.50 4.99 7.43
N ARG A 154 8.53 5.66 8.00
CA ARG A 154 9.18 5.22 9.25
C ARG A 154 8.18 5.02 10.39
N THR A 155 7.26 5.97 10.57
CA THR A 155 6.23 5.90 11.61
C THR A 155 5.32 4.70 11.37
N LEU A 156 4.95 4.44 10.11
CA LEU A 156 4.17 3.26 9.75
C LEU A 156 4.91 1.95 10.07
N TRP A 157 6.21 1.88 9.79
CA TRP A 157 7.02 0.70 10.13
C TRP A 157 6.99 0.42 11.64
N ARG A 158 7.11 1.43 12.47
CA ARG A 158 7.04 1.30 13.94
C ARG A 158 5.68 0.83 14.42
N GLU A 159 4.59 1.38 13.88
CA GLU A 159 3.22 0.94 14.21
C GLU A 159 2.95 -0.52 13.80
N LEU A 160 3.60 -1.00 12.74
CA LEU A 160 3.50 -2.38 12.27
C LEU A 160 4.50 -3.34 12.97
N GLY A 161 5.33 -2.83 13.87
CA GLY A 161 6.33 -3.62 14.59
C GLY A 161 7.58 -3.96 13.76
N LEU A 162 7.78 -3.32 12.59
CA LEU A 162 8.97 -3.50 11.76
C LEU A 162 10.15 -2.70 12.32
N LYS A 163 11.31 -3.33 12.38
CA LYS A 163 12.54 -2.74 12.91
C LYS A 163 13.38 -2.10 11.80
N GLU A 164 13.72 -0.84 11.99
CA GLU A 164 14.63 -0.10 11.11
C GLU A 164 16.03 -0.71 11.15
N GLY A 165 16.65 -0.92 9.97
CA GLY A 165 17.98 -1.49 9.82
C GLY A 165 18.04 -3.02 9.92
N GLU A 166 16.98 -3.68 10.42
CA GLU A 166 16.89 -5.15 10.53
C GLU A 166 15.87 -5.74 9.55
N ASP A 167 14.63 -5.22 9.59
CA ASP A 167 13.55 -5.70 8.74
C ASP A 167 13.39 -4.86 7.48
N VAL A 168 13.59 -3.54 7.63
CA VAL A 168 13.52 -2.55 6.54
C VAL A 168 14.67 -1.54 6.65
N SER A 169 15.26 -1.17 5.53
CA SER A 169 16.36 -0.21 5.44
C SER A 169 16.02 0.88 4.41
N LEU A 170 16.45 2.11 4.70
CA LEU A 170 16.25 3.26 3.81
C LEU A 170 17.42 3.43 2.86
N GLU A 171 17.12 3.51 1.57
CA GLU A 171 18.04 3.96 0.53
C GLU A 171 17.56 5.27 -0.06
N ILE A 172 18.47 6.21 -0.27
CA ILE A 172 18.18 7.51 -0.86
C ILE A 172 19.16 7.82 -2.00
N ASN A 173 18.72 8.63 -2.95
CA ASN A 173 19.54 9.20 -4.00
C ASN A 173 18.99 10.57 -4.42
N CYS A 174 19.75 11.29 -5.24
CA CYS A 174 19.31 12.52 -5.89
C CYS A 174 19.44 12.37 -7.40
N LEU A 175 18.33 12.59 -8.12
CA LEU A 175 18.30 12.55 -9.59
C LEU A 175 18.59 13.91 -10.23
N GLY A 176 18.77 14.96 -9.43
CA GLY A 176 19.04 16.32 -9.93
C GLY A 176 17.91 16.90 -10.77
N GLN A 177 18.24 18.00 -11.44
CA GLN A 177 17.36 18.68 -12.39
C GLN A 177 17.54 18.13 -13.82
N PRO A 178 16.65 18.44 -14.77
CA PRO A 178 16.70 17.91 -16.14
C PRO A 178 18.02 18.17 -16.88
N ASP A 179 18.63 19.33 -16.72
CA ASP A 179 19.91 19.69 -17.33
C ASP A 179 21.09 18.91 -16.74
N GLU A 180 21.12 18.72 -15.43
CA GLU A 180 22.10 17.91 -14.71
C GLU A 180 22.01 16.42 -15.16
N ARG A 181 20.78 15.91 -15.28
CA ARG A 181 20.53 14.58 -15.83
C ARG A 181 20.96 14.44 -17.28
N ALA A 182 20.76 15.48 -18.10
CA ALA A 182 21.19 15.47 -19.49
C ALA A 182 22.72 15.40 -19.60
N ALA A 183 23.45 16.17 -18.79
CA ALA A 183 24.91 16.13 -18.71
C ALA A 183 25.42 14.75 -18.26
N HIS A 184 24.86 14.20 -17.18
CA HIS A 184 25.19 12.85 -16.71
C HIS A 184 24.87 11.79 -17.78
N ARG A 185 23.69 11.88 -18.44
CA ARG A 185 23.27 10.95 -19.50
C ARG A 185 24.30 10.93 -20.64
N ALA A 186 24.77 12.09 -21.07
CA ALA A 186 25.79 12.17 -22.13
C ALA A 186 27.11 11.51 -21.70
N ALA A 187 27.58 11.78 -20.49
CA ALA A 187 28.78 11.16 -19.92
C ALA A 187 28.62 9.63 -19.76
N LEU A 188 27.44 9.18 -19.30
CA LEU A 188 27.14 7.77 -19.13
C LEU A 188 27.09 7.02 -20.47
N ILE A 189 26.48 7.59 -21.51
CA ILE A 189 26.48 7.01 -22.85
C ILE A 189 27.91 6.86 -23.37
N ALA A 190 28.72 7.91 -23.27
CA ALA A 190 30.12 7.86 -23.69
C ALA A 190 30.94 6.79 -22.94
N TYR A 191 30.66 6.64 -21.64
CA TYR A 191 31.26 5.58 -20.82
C TYR A 191 30.80 4.17 -21.27
N LEU A 192 29.51 3.96 -21.50
CA LEU A 192 28.96 2.67 -21.95
C LEU A 192 29.46 2.29 -23.35
N GLU A 193 29.66 3.26 -24.26
CA GLU A 193 30.26 3.03 -25.58
C GLU A 193 31.68 2.48 -25.47
N GLN A 194 32.48 2.98 -24.51
CA GLN A 194 33.84 2.49 -24.25
C GLN A 194 33.85 1.05 -23.66
N HIS A 195 32.76 0.60 -23.09
CA HIS A 195 32.62 -0.72 -22.46
C HIS A 195 31.62 -1.63 -23.22
N ARG A 196 31.39 -1.34 -24.51
CA ARG A 196 30.37 -2.01 -25.33
C ARG A 196 30.53 -3.53 -25.41
N ASP A 197 31.77 -4.01 -25.36
CA ASP A 197 32.14 -5.41 -25.34
C ASP A 197 31.68 -6.21 -24.12
N VAL A 198 31.45 -5.51 -22.98
CA VAL A 198 30.96 -6.08 -21.72
C VAL A 198 29.42 -6.07 -21.65
N LEU A 199 28.76 -5.23 -22.47
CA LEU A 199 27.32 -5.09 -22.47
C LEU A 199 26.63 -6.29 -23.14
N ASP A 200 25.62 -6.88 -22.46
CA ASP A 200 24.73 -7.84 -23.10
C ASP A 200 23.80 -7.17 -24.13
N GLU A 201 23.09 -7.98 -24.92
CA GLU A 201 22.24 -7.49 -26.02
C GLU A 201 21.15 -6.51 -25.54
N GLU A 202 20.59 -6.75 -24.36
CA GLU A 202 19.57 -5.88 -23.78
C GLU A 202 20.16 -4.54 -23.35
N ALA A 203 21.32 -4.53 -22.70
CA ALA A 203 22.05 -3.34 -22.32
C ALA A 203 22.47 -2.50 -23.55
N GLN A 204 22.95 -3.15 -24.61
CA GLN A 204 23.29 -2.47 -25.86
C GLN A 204 22.08 -1.80 -26.53
N ARG A 205 20.92 -2.45 -26.50
CA ARG A 205 19.67 -1.87 -27.00
C ARG A 205 19.19 -0.68 -26.17
N ARG A 206 19.36 -0.74 -24.84
CA ARG A 206 18.90 0.29 -23.91
C ARG A 206 19.85 1.46 -23.73
N MET A 207 21.12 1.30 -24.08
CA MET A 207 22.20 2.25 -23.81
C MET A 207 21.90 3.69 -24.29
N TYR A 208 21.21 3.86 -25.42
CA TYR A 208 20.84 5.18 -25.93
C TYR A 208 19.44 5.62 -25.49
N ALA A 209 18.51 4.69 -25.32
CA ALA A 209 17.14 5.00 -24.92
C ALA A 209 17.04 5.32 -23.42
N ASN A 210 17.59 4.44 -22.58
CA ASN A 210 17.56 4.58 -21.12
C ASN A 210 18.86 4.05 -20.48
N PRO A 211 19.98 4.82 -20.55
CA PRO A 211 21.29 4.36 -20.10
C PRO A 211 21.35 4.06 -18.59
N LEU A 212 20.58 4.76 -17.76
CA LEU A 212 20.50 4.49 -16.32
C LEU A 212 20.01 3.08 -16.00
N ARG A 213 19.11 2.53 -16.82
CA ARG A 213 18.62 1.14 -16.67
C ARG A 213 19.71 0.10 -16.95
N VAL A 214 20.76 0.46 -17.68
CA VAL A 214 21.92 -0.44 -17.90
C VAL A 214 22.68 -0.67 -16.60
N LEU A 215 22.70 0.33 -15.70
CA LEU A 215 23.38 0.24 -14.40
C LEU A 215 22.64 -0.64 -13.38
N ASP A 216 21.33 -0.85 -13.56
CA ASP A 216 20.51 -1.76 -12.72
C ASP A 216 20.65 -3.24 -13.19
N THR A 217 21.78 -3.58 -13.74
CA THR A 217 22.05 -4.94 -14.23
C THR A 217 22.26 -5.92 -13.08
N LYS A 218 21.70 -7.15 -13.22
CA LYS A 218 22.01 -8.29 -12.36
C LYS A 218 23.03 -9.24 -12.97
N ASN A 219 23.52 -8.93 -14.17
CA ASN A 219 24.53 -9.72 -14.86
C ASN A 219 25.90 -9.58 -14.15
N PRO A 220 26.48 -10.65 -13.58
CA PRO A 220 27.76 -10.59 -12.87
C PRO A 220 28.90 -10.01 -13.72
N ALA A 221 28.91 -10.27 -15.02
CA ALA A 221 29.95 -9.78 -15.93
C ALA A 221 29.93 -8.25 -16.10
N MET A 222 28.78 -7.61 -15.86
CA MET A 222 28.59 -6.18 -16.01
C MET A 222 28.75 -5.41 -14.67
N GLN A 223 28.92 -6.08 -13.52
CA GLN A 223 28.93 -5.41 -12.22
C GLN A 223 30.11 -4.43 -12.09
N ALA A 224 31.32 -4.83 -12.47
CA ALA A 224 32.50 -3.97 -12.40
C ALA A 224 32.35 -2.70 -13.27
N MET A 225 31.77 -2.86 -14.46
CA MET A 225 31.45 -1.73 -15.35
C MET A 225 30.41 -0.81 -14.70
N ALA A 226 29.32 -1.37 -14.14
CA ALA A 226 28.27 -0.60 -13.50
C ALA A 226 28.77 0.16 -12.25
N GLU A 227 29.72 -0.40 -11.49
CA GLU A 227 30.35 0.25 -10.33
C GLU A 227 31.28 1.39 -10.74
N GLY A 228 31.99 1.28 -11.85
CA GLY A 228 32.88 2.28 -12.41
C GLY A 228 32.19 3.40 -13.19
N ALA A 229 30.87 3.29 -13.43
CA ALA A 229 30.13 4.26 -14.22
C ALA A 229 30.08 5.66 -13.55
N PRO A 230 29.99 6.74 -14.35
CA PRO A 230 29.76 8.09 -13.84
C PRO A 230 28.55 8.14 -12.91
N LYS A 231 28.70 8.74 -11.74
CA LYS A 231 27.61 8.85 -10.75
C LYS A 231 26.87 10.17 -10.97
N LEU A 232 25.55 10.13 -10.97
CA LEU A 232 24.72 11.34 -11.14
C LEU A 232 25.02 12.40 -10.07
N LEU A 233 25.38 11.98 -8.86
CA LEU A 233 25.75 12.89 -7.76
C LEU A 233 26.93 13.82 -8.09
N ASP A 234 27.82 13.40 -9.01
CA ASP A 234 28.99 14.21 -9.44
C ASP A 234 28.62 15.31 -10.44
N PHE A 235 27.37 15.28 -10.95
CA PHE A 235 26.83 16.24 -11.93
C PHE A 235 25.83 17.22 -11.32
N LEU A 236 25.54 17.10 -10.02
CA LEU A 236 24.58 17.97 -9.35
C LEU A 236 25.13 19.38 -9.19
N GLY A 237 24.32 20.36 -9.56
CA GLY A 237 24.56 21.77 -9.28
C GLY A 237 24.33 22.15 -7.82
N ALA A 238 24.63 23.37 -7.48
CA ALA A 238 24.58 23.87 -6.11
C ALA A 238 23.20 23.76 -5.47
N GLU A 239 22.11 23.99 -6.22
CA GLU A 239 20.73 23.94 -5.74
C GLU A 239 20.31 22.50 -5.42
N SER A 240 20.57 21.55 -6.34
CA SER A 240 20.27 20.13 -6.14
C SER A 240 21.06 19.55 -4.96
N LEU A 241 22.34 19.91 -4.84
CA LEU A 241 23.18 19.53 -3.70
C LEU A 241 22.67 20.12 -2.38
N ALA A 242 22.28 21.40 -2.36
CA ALA A 242 21.71 22.04 -1.18
C ALA A 242 20.42 21.36 -0.74
N HIS A 243 19.52 21.06 -1.68
CA HIS A 243 18.29 20.33 -1.40
C HIS A 243 18.56 18.93 -0.81
N PHE A 244 19.42 18.14 -1.46
CA PHE A 244 19.76 16.80 -1.00
C PHE A 244 20.48 16.80 0.36
N ASN A 245 21.37 17.78 0.60
CA ASN A 245 22.02 17.98 1.90
C ASN A 245 20.99 18.37 2.97
N GLY A 246 19.99 19.17 2.61
CA GLY A 246 18.87 19.51 3.50
C GLY A 246 18.07 18.28 3.94
N VAL A 247 17.72 17.39 3.01
CA VAL A 247 17.06 16.12 3.34
C VAL A 247 17.92 15.29 4.29
N LYS A 248 19.20 15.10 3.99
CA LYS A 248 20.12 14.33 4.83
C LYS A 248 20.21 14.90 6.25
N ALA A 249 20.38 16.22 6.37
CA ALA A 249 20.48 16.88 7.67
C ALA A 249 19.22 16.68 8.53
N LEU A 250 18.02 16.69 7.90
CA LEU A 250 16.78 16.45 8.60
C LEU A 250 16.62 14.99 9.05
N LEU A 251 17.04 14.03 8.22
CA LEU A 251 17.04 12.60 8.59
C LEU A 251 18.07 12.32 9.71
N ASP A 252 19.25 12.94 9.63
CA ASP A 252 20.31 12.83 10.65
C ASP A 252 19.83 13.41 12.00
N ALA A 253 19.11 14.53 11.97
CA ALA A 253 18.59 15.18 13.18
C ALA A 253 17.62 14.30 13.97
N VAL A 254 16.93 13.36 13.31
CA VAL A 254 16.02 12.41 13.96
C VAL A 254 16.64 11.02 14.13
N GLY A 255 17.94 10.88 13.84
CA GLY A 255 18.68 9.64 13.98
C GLY A 255 18.19 8.51 13.05
N LEU A 256 17.67 8.84 11.87
CA LEU A 256 17.27 7.84 10.88
C LEU A 256 18.47 7.43 10.05
N ALA A 257 18.89 6.17 10.15
CA ALA A 257 19.96 5.62 9.33
C ALA A 257 19.47 5.42 7.88
N TYR A 258 20.32 5.78 6.92
CA TYR A 258 20.07 5.60 5.49
C TYR A 258 21.36 5.24 4.75
N ARG A 259 21.22 4.66 3.57
CA ARG A 259 22.30 4.43 2.62
C ARG A 259 22.10 5.31 1.37
N ILE A 260 23.13 6.03 0.96
CA ILE A 260 23.12 6.67 -0.35
C ILE A 260 23.42 5.60 -1.40
N ASN A 261 22.45 5.36 -2.29
CA ASN A 261 22.58 4.42 -3.38
C ASN A 261 22.62 5.15 -4.73
N PRO A 262 23.79 5.40 -5.31
CA PRO A 262 23.91 6.16 -6.57
C PRO A 262 23.30 5.44 -7.78
N ARG A 263 22.98 4.14 -7.68
CA ARG A 263 22.28 3.37 -8.71
C ARG A 263 20.75 3.37 -8.52
N LEU A 264 20.25 3.96 -7.44
CA LEU A 264 18.82 4.06 -7.20
C LEU A 264 18.20 5.00 -8.22
N VAL A 265 17.42 4.42 -9.13
CA VAL A 265 16.60 5.10 -10.12
C VAL A 265 15.17 4.60 -10.02
N ARG A 266 14.21 5.33 -10.59
CA ARG A 266 12.80 4.98 -10.55
C ARG A 266 12.32 4.44 -11.89
N GLY A 267 11.28 3.61 -11.86
CA GLY A 267 10.65 3.05 -13.06
C GLY A 267 9.73 4.02 -13.82
N LEU A 268 9.61 5.25 -13.36
CA LEU A 268 8.76 6.31 -13.88
C LEU A 268 9.65 7.53 -14.14
N ASP A 269 9.51 8.16 -15.30
CA ASP A 269 10.45 9.19 -15.75
C ASP A 269 10.20 10.58 -15.16
N TYR A 270 9.10 10.77 -14.46
CA TYR A 270 8.74 12.09 -13.89
C TYR A 270 9.55 12.52 -12.66
N TYR A 271 10.33 11.61 -12.05
CA TYR A 271 11.08 11.94 -10.83
C TYR A 271 12.25 12.92 -11.10
N ASN A 272 12.46 13.81 -10.13
CA ASN A 272 13.62 14.70 -10.04
C ASN A 272 14.09 14.82 -8.58
N LEU A 273 15.25 15.44 -8.34
CA LEU A 273 15.82 15.62 -6.99
C LEU A 273 15.76 14.34 -6.15
N THR A 274 15.17 14.40 -4.95
CA THR A 274 15.14 13.29 -3.99
C THR A 274 14.37 12.08 -4.52
N VAL A 275 15.00 10.91 -4.47
CA VAL A 275 14.32 9.59 -4.59
C VAL A 275 14.73 8.71 -3.44
N PHE A 276 13.82 7.82 -3.03
CA PHE A 276 14.09 6.92 -1.93
C PHE A 276 13.35 5.58 -2.09
N GLU A 277 13.90 4.56 -1.45
CA GLU A 277 13.26 3.25 -1.29
C GLU A 277 13.45 2.74 0.14
N TRP A 278 12.39 2.18 0.69
CA TRP A 278 12.48 1.30 1.84
C TRP A 278 12.56 -0.13 1.33
N VAL A 279 13.66 -0.78 1.65
CA VAL A 279 13.99 -2.11 1.14
C VAL A 279 14.11 -3.12 2.27
N THR A 280 13.82 -4.39 1.95
CA THR A 280 14.00 -5.53 2.85
C THR A 280 14.74 -6.66 2.14
N ASP A 281 15.53 -7.43 2.87
CA ASP A 281 16.16 -8.67 2.41
C ASP A 281 15.29 -9.92 2.65
N LYS A 282 14.20 -9.78 3.40
CA LYS A 282 13.30 -10.88 3.82
C LYS A 282 12.43 -11.41 2.67
N LEU A 283 12.30 -10.66 1.59
CA LEU A 283 11.44 -11.00 0.44
C LEU A 283 12.23 -11.33 -0.84
N GLY A 284 13.53 -11.62 -0.72
CA GLY A 284 14.40 -11.95 -1.84
C GLY A 284 14.41 -10.85 -2.90
N ALA A 285 14.17 -11.19 -4.18
CA ALA A 285 14.20 -10.22 -5.29
C ALA A 285 13.09 -9.16 -5.25
N GLN A 286 12.11 -9.26 -4.34
CA GLN A 286 11.00 -8.33 -4.16
C GLN A 286 11.23 -7.36 -2.98
N GLY A 287 12.48 -6.92 -2.79
CA GLY A 287 12.93 -6.21 -1.61
C GLY A 287 12.30 -4.83 -1.39
N THR A 288 11.86 -4.11 -2.42
CA THR A 288 11.29 -2.76 -2.26
C THR A 288 9.86 -2.83 -1.71
N VAL A 289 9.62 -2.32 -0.51
CA VAL A 289 8.29 -2.32 0.15
C VAL A 289 7.59 -0.96 0.08
N CYS A 290 8.36 0.14 0.01
CA CYS A 290 7.85 1.49 -0.23
C CYS A 290 8.87 2.25 -1.07
N ALA A 291 8.38 3.06 -2.00
CA ALA A 291 9.26 3.78 -2.90
C ALA A 291 8.64 5.09 -3.38
N GLY A 292 9.43 6.13 -3.45
CA GLY A 292 8.96 7.45 -3.81
C GLY A 292 10.06 8.43 -4.15
N GLY A 293 9.68 9.70 -4.18
CA GLY A 293 10.57 10.81 -4.45
C GLY A 293 9.84 12.05 -4.91
N ARG A 294 10.60 13.07 -5.30
CA ARG A 294 10.13 14.35 -5.81
C ARG A 294 9.88 14.28 -7.32
N TYR A 295 8.83 14.97 -7.78
CA TYR A 295 8.40 14.97 -9.19
C TYR A 295 7.78 16.32 -9.59
N ASP A 296 8.53 17.40 -9.44
CA ASP A 296 8.07 18.78 -9.61
C ASP A 296 7.54 19.10 -11.00
N GLY A 297 8.00 18.39 -12.04
CA GLY A 297 7.59 18.61 -13.43
C GLY A 297 6.24 17.98 -13.81
N LEU A 298 5.71 17.04 -13.05
CA LEU A 298 4.54 16.24 -13.47
C LEU A 298 3.27 17.07 -13.62
N VAL A 299 3.03 18.03 -12.72
CA VAL A 299 1.82 18.88 -12.76
C VAL A 299 1.79 19.70 -14.05
N GLU A 300 2.93 20.30 -14.43
CA GLU A 300 3.07 21.07 -15.67
C GLU A 300 2.97 20.17 -16.91
N GLN A 301 3.59 19.02 -16.89
CA GLN A 301 3.55 18.01 -17.96
C GLN A 301 2.12 17.53 -18.25
N LEU A 302 1.27 17.47 -17.23
CA LEU A 302 -0.15 17.13 -17.36
C LEU A 302 -1.05 18.34 -17.67
N GLY A 303 -0.46 19.52 -17.90
CA GLY A 303 -1.19 20.73 -18.33
C GLY A 303 -1.63 21.65 -17.19
N GLY A 304 -1.14 21.42 -15.96
CA GLY A 304 -1.35 22.32 -14.83
C GLY A 304 -0.29 23.42 -14.73
N LYS A 305 -0.39 24.26 -13.71
CA LYS A 305 0.65 25.23 -13.35
C LYS A 305 1.79 24.48 -12.67
N ALA A 306 3.05 24.81 -13.00
CA ALA A 306 4.23 24.26 -12.34
C ALA A 306 4.06 24.25 -10.82
N THR A 307 4.14 23.08 -10.21
CA THR A 307 3.82 22.87 -8.79
C THR A 307 4.76 21.80 -8.24
N PRO A 308 5.58 22.12 -7.23
CA PRO A 308 6.43 21.13 -6.59
C PRO A 308 5.62 19.97 -5.99
N ALA A 309 6.15 18.77 -6.09
CA ALA A 309 5.44 17.58 -5.63
C ALA A 309 6.42 16.51 -5.15
N VAL A 310 6.04 15.82 -4.08
CA VAL A 310 6.77 14.67 -3.54
C VAL A 310 5.77 13.65 -2.97
N GLY A 311 6.05 12.36 -3.16
CA GLY A 311 5.17 11.32 -2.65
C GLY A 311 5.83 9.95 -2.67
N PHE A 312 5.08 8.94 -2.28
CA PHE A 312 5.48 7.55 -2.41
C PHE A 312 4.30 6.63 -2.67
N GLY A 313 4.59 5.44 -3.17
CA GLY A 313 3.67 4.32 -3.25
C GLY A 313 4.21 3.09 -2.54
N MET A 314 3.32 2.32 -1.91
CA MET A 314 3.64 1.01 -1.34
C MET A 314 2.59 -0.02 -1.71
N GLY A 315 3.04 -1.23 -2.06
CA GLY A 315 2.16 -2.36 -2.39
C GLY A 315 1.70 -3.07 -1.12
N LEU A 316 0.38 -3.16 -0.91
CA LEU A 316 -0.20 -3.75 0.30
C LEU A 316 0.06 -5.25 0.38
N GLU A 317 -0.03 -5.99 -0.73
CA GLU A 317 0.26 -7.42 -0.79
C GLU A 317 1.71 -7.74 -0.36
N ARG A 318 2.65 -6.88 -0.78
CA ARG A 318 4.06 -7.04 -0.43
C ARG A 318 4.31 -6.75 1.04
N LEU A 319 3.65 -5.75 1.58
CA LEU A 319 3.76 -5.40 2.99
C LEU A 319 3.13 -6.49 3.88
N LEU A 320 1.94 -6.99 3.53
CA LEU A 320 1.31 -8.11 4.21
C LEU A 320 2.20 -9.37 4.16
N LEU A 321 2.83 -9.64 3.02
CA LEU A 321 3.77 -10.75 2.89
C LEU A 321 5.00 -10.58 3.80
N LEU A 322 5.52 -9.36 3.95
CA LEU A 322 6.62 -9.07 4.88
C LEU A 322 6.19 -9.32 6.33
N LEU A 323 5.03 -8.79 6.73
CA LEU A 323 4.48 -9.01 8.07
C LEU A 323 4.22 -10.50 8.35
N GLU A 324 3.74 -11.25 7.35
CA GLU A 324 3.60 -12.70 7.44
C GLU A 324 4.94 -13.40 7.66
N THR A 325 5.94 -13.04 6.87
CA THR A 325 7.27 -13.65 6.92
C THR A 325 7.95 -13.43 8.29
N LEU A 326 7.67 -12.30 8.92
CA LEU A 326 8.22 -11.92 10.23
C LEU A 326 7.33 -12.32 11.41
N GLY A 327 6.17 -12.93 11.18
CA GLY A 327 5.22 -13.27 12.24
C GLY A 327 4.56 -12.07 12.93
N LEU A 328 4.53 -10.91 12.27
CA LEU A 328 3.98 -9.64 12.78
C LEU A 328 2.52 -9.40 12.33
N GLN A 329 1.83 -10.45 11.88
CA GLN A 329 0.45 -10.31 11.43
C GLN A 329 -0.48 -10.00 12.59
N SER A 330 -1.38 -9.03 12.39
CA SER A 330 -2.53 -8.87 13.28
C SER A 330 -3.37 -10.16 13.26
N PRO A 331 -3.83 -10.63 14.42
CA PRO A 331 -4.78 -11.75 14.45
C PRO A 331 -6.01 -11.40 13.62
N ALA A 332 -6.61 -12.41 13.00
CA ALA A 332 -7.88 -12.23 12.31
C ALA A 332 -8.91 -11.68 13.30
N ALA A 333 -9.71 -10.71 12.87
CA ALA A 333 -10.78 -10.19 13.70
C ALA A 333 -11.72 -11.33 14.06
N ALA A 334 -11.85 -11.61 15.35
CA ALA A 334 -12.80 -12.56 15.89
C ALA A 334 -13.92 -11.79 16.61
N PRO A 335 -15.15 -12.30 16.64
CA PRO A 335 -16.19 -11.66 17.43
C PRO A 335 -15.83 -11.72 18.93
N ASP A 336 -16.25 -10.71 19.69
CA ASP A 336 -16.09 -10.74 21.13
C ASP A 336 -16.84 -11.90 21.76
N ALA A 337 -18.06 -12.16 21.26
CA ALA A 337 -18.91 -13.22 21.75
C ALA A 337 -19.63 -13.97 20.63
N TYR A 338 -19.92 -15.25 20.88
CA TYR A 338 -20.75 -16.09 20.04
C TYR A 338 -21.99 -16.50 20.82
N ALA A 339 -23.19 -16.14 20.31
CA ALA A 339 -24.43 -16.48 20.95
C ALA A 339 -24.88 -17.92 20.58
N ILE A 340 -25.00 -18.77 21.58
CA ILE A 340 -25.50 -20.14 21.48
C ILE A 340 -26.98 -20.11 21.72
N VAL A 341 -27.75 -20.49 20.72
CA VAL A 341 -29.23 -20.50 20.72
C VAL A 341 -29.72 -21.91 20.47
N PRO A 342 -29.94 -22.72 21.53
CA PRO A 342 -30.34 -24.10 21.38
C PRO A 342 -31.76 -24.26 20.82
N ASP A 343 -32.67 -23.39 21.24
CA ASP A 343 -34.06 -23.36 20.76
C ASP A 343 -34.31 -22.10 19.92
N PRO A 344 -34.51 -22.21 18.61
CA PRO A 344 -34.86 -21.10 17.74
C PRO A 344 -36.17 -20.39 18.10
N ALA A 345 -37.08 -21.02 18.83
CA ALA A 345 -38.34 -20.44 19.27
C ALA A 345 -38.10 -19.28 20.30
N GLU A 346 -36.98 -19.31 21.02
CA GLU A 346 -36.58 -18.27 21.97
C GLU A 346 -35.93 -17.02 21.31
N LEU A 347 -35.69 -17.05 20.01
CA LEU A 347 -35.07 -15.92 19.30
C LEU A 347 -35.77 -14.56 19.55
N PRO A 348 -37.11 -14.43 19.58
CA PRO A 348 -37.76 -13.15 19.87
C PRO A 348 -37.40 -12.59 21.24
N ARG A 349 -37.04 -13.45 22.19
CA ARG A 349 -36.62 -13.07 23.54
C ARG A 349 -35.11 -12.73 23.64
N ILE A 350 -34.31 -13.41 22.80
CA ILE A 350 -32.85 -13.31 22.77
C ILE A 350 -32.37 -12.07 21.97
N LEU A 351 -33.00 -11.81 20.83
CA LEU A 351 -32.58 -10.75 19.91
C LEU A 351 -32.45 -9.37 20.56
N PRO A 352 -33.35 -8.91 21.45
CA PRO A 352 -33.18 -7.62 22.13
C PRO A 352 -31.86 -7.51 22.91
N THR A 353 -31.42 -8.59 23.55
CA THR A 353 -30.14 -8.65 24.27
C THR A 353 -28.95 -8.56 23.32
N LEU A 354 -29.00 -9.26 22.18
CA LEU A 354 -27.93 -9.20 21.20
C LEU A 354 -27.80 -7.80 20.58
N GLU A 355 -28.93 -7.15 20.28
CA GLU A 355 -28.95 -5.79 19.76
C GLU A 355 -28.46 -4.78 20.81
N ALA A 356 -28.82 -4.95 22.08
CA ALA A 356 -28.30 -4.11 23.15
C ALA A 356 -26.77 -4.24 23.30
N LEU A 357 -26.23 -5.45 23.21
CA LEU A 357 -24.77 -5.69 23.20
C LEU A 357 -24.09 -5.02 22.00
N ARG A 358 -24.68 -5.14 20.80
CA ARG A 358 -24.17 -4.48 19.60
C ARG A 358 -24.19 -2.96 19.70
N ALA A 359 -25.24 -2.40 20.30
CA ALA A 359 -25.34 -0.97 20.59
C ALA A 359 -24.23 -0.49 21.54
N GLU A 360 -23.83 -1.34 22.49
CA GLU A 360 -22.68 -1.10 23.37
C GLU A 360 -21.32 -1.37 22.68
N GLY A 361 -21.29 -1.64 21.38
CA GLY A 361 -20.07 -1.86 20.60
C GLY A 361 -19.44 -3.24 20.78
N VAL A 362 -20.19 -4.22 21.25
CA VAL A 362 -19.74 -5.63 21.37
C VAL A 362 -19.97 -6.35 20.04
N ALA A 363 -18.94 -6.95 19.46
CA ALA A 363 -19.07 -7.78 18.26
C ALA A 363 -19.65 -9.15 18.62
N VAL A 364 -20.95 -9.33 18.38
CA VAL A 364 -21.66 -10.59 18.70
C VAL A 364 -22.09 -11.32 17.42
N GLN A 365 -21.59 -12.53 17.24
CA GLN A 365 -22.07 -13.45 16.20
C GLN A 365 -23.16 -14.37 16.77
N MET A 366 -24.34 -14.31 16.18
CA MET A 366 -25.44 -15.18 16.57
C MET A 366 -25.35 -16.53 15.81
N HIS A 367 -25.59 -17.64 16.53
CA HIS A 367 -25.77 -18.94 15.88
C HIS A 367 -27.08 -18.98 15.10
N ALA A 368 -27.01 -19.45 13.86
CA ALA A 368 -28.17 -19.65 13.01
C ALA A 368 -28.30 -21.15 12.59
N GLY A 369 -29.54 -21.57 12.35
CA GLY A 369 -29.84 -22.91 11.83
C GLY A 369 -30.01 -24.00 12.88
N GLY A 370 -30.13 -23.67 14.17
CA GLY A 370 -30.37 -24.60 15.25
C GLY A 370 -29.28 -25.65 15.48
N GLY A 371 -29.59 -26.76 16.10
CA GLY A 371 -28.63 -27.84 16.38
C GLY A 371 -28.28 -27.97 17.86
N SER A 372 -27.57 -29.08 18.21
CA SER A 372 -27.23 -29.39 19.59
C SER A 372 -26.25 -28.37 20.19
N PHE A 373 -26.28 -28.20 21.50
CA PHE A 373 -25.30 -27.41 22.27
C PHE A 373 -23.87 -27.73 21.87
N LYS A 374 -23.51 -29.01 21.81
CA LYS A 374 -22.17 -29.46 21.43
C LYS A 374 -21.73 -28.94 20.07
N SER A 375 -22.66 -28.98 19.08
CA SER A 375 -22.37 -28.46 17.73
C SER A 375 -22.18 -26.96 17.73
N GLN A 376 -23.02 -26.23 18.48
CA GLN A 376 -22.93 -24.78 18.57
C GLN A 376 -21.66 -24.30 19.30
N PHE A 377 -21.27 -24.98 20.39
CA PHE A 377 -20.01 -24.71 21.07
C PHE A 377 -18.78 -24.94 20.17
N LYS A 378 -18.81 -26.02 19.35
CA LYS A 378 -17.73 -26.25 18.37
C LYS A 378 -17.62 -25.10 17.35
N LYS A 379 -18.75 -24.54 16.91
CA LYS A 379 -18.77 -23.38 16.01
C LYS A 379 -18.33 -22.11 16.73
N ALA A 380 -18.74 -21.91 17.97
CA ALA A 380 -18.30 -20.78 18.81
C ALA A 380 -16.78 -20.80 19.01
N ASP A 381 -16.18 -21.95 19.27
CA ASP A 381 -14.75 -22.10 19.40
C ASP A 381 -14.03 -21.83 18.07
N ALA A 382 -14.55 -22.41 16.97
CA ALA A 382 -14.00 -22.20 15.63
C ALA A 382 -14.11 -20.75 15.11
N SER A 383 -15.07 -19.95 15.62
CA SER A 383 -15.21 -18.54 15.28
C SER A 383 -14.10 -17.65 15.84
N GLY A 384 -13.29 -18.17 16.77
CA GLY A 384 -12.29 -17.37 17.48
C GLY A 384 -12.86 -16.51 18.61
N ALA A 385 -14.18 -16.49 18.83
CA ALA A 385 -14.81 -15.71 19.89
C ALA A 385 -14.16 -15.96 21.25
N ARG A 386 -14.04 -14.90 22.04
CA ARG A 386 -13.52 -14.99 23.42
C ARG A 386 -14.54 -15.56 24.38
N PHE A 387 -15.80 -15.28 24.14
CA PHE A 387 -16.91 -15.69 25.00
C PHE A 387 -17.99 -16.42 24.22
N ALA A 388 -18.67 -17.34 24.90
CA ALA A 388 -19.95 -17.87 24.48
C ALA A 388 -21.05 -17.27 25.36
N LEU A 389 -22.11 -16.76 24.71
CA LEU A 389 -23.37 -16.33 25.37
C LEU A 389 -24.34 -17.50 25.24
N VAL A 390 -24.63 -18.17 26.35
CA VAL A 390 -25.45 -19.38 26.38
C VAL A 390 -26.86 -18.99 26.77
N PHE A 391 -27.78 -19.08 25.81
CA PHE A 391 -29.23 -18.87 26.02
C PHE A 391 -29.95 -20.21 26.21
N GLY A 392 -29.60 -20.90 27.29
CA GLY A 392 -30.27 -22.14 27.67
C GLY A 392 -31.63 -21.88 28.31
N GLY A 393 -32.51 -22.93 28.32
CA GLY A 393 -33.83 -22.79 28.91
C GLY A 393 -33.83 -22.41 30.39
N ASP A 394 -32.87 -22.94 31.16
CA ASP A 394 -32.71 -22.62 32.58
C ASP A 394 -32.24 -21.19 32.81
N GLU A 395 -31.29 -20.70 32.02
CA GLU A 395 -30.82 -19.30 32.07
C GLU A 395 -31.95 -18.34 31.70
N LEU A 396 -32.63 -18.61 30.60
CA LEU A 396 -33.76 -17.80 30.15
C LEU A 396 -34.90 -17.75 31.16
N ALA A 397 -35.18 -18.89 31.83
CA ALA A 397 -36.21 -18.94 32.88
C ALA A 397 -35.89 -18.01 34.07
N ARG A 398 -34.59 -17.79 34.36
CA ARG A 398 -34.12 -16.85 35.37
C ARG A 398 -33.96 -15.40 34.88
N GLY A 399 -34.24 -15.14 33.63
CA GLY A 399 -33.99 -13.83 33.01
C GLY A 399 -32.46 -13.52 32.81
N GLU A 400 -31.70 -14.56 32.61
CA GLU A 400 -30.22 -14.49 32.47
C GLU A 400 -29.73 -15.06 31.13
N VAL A 401 -28.48 -14.75 30.80
CA VAL A 401 -27.66 -15.43 29.81
C VAL A 401 -26.40 -15.98 30.49
N GLY A 402 -26.03 -17.21 30.14
CA GLY A 402 -24.76 -17.77 30.62
C GLY A 402 -23.56 -17.19 29.84
N LEU A 403 -22.68 -16.48 30.53
CA LEU A 403 -21.41 -15.99 29.99
C LEU A 403 -20.31 -17.01 30.28
N LYS A 404 -19.73 -17.60 29.24
CA LYS A 404 -18.65 -18.58 29.34
C LYS A 404 -17.41 -18.13 28.56
N SER A 405 -16.29 -18.03 29.23
CA SER A 405 -15.00 -17.82 28.55
C SER A 405 -14.65 -19.08 27.74
N LEU A 406 -14.30 -18.87 26.45
CA LEU A 406 -13.82 -19.95 25.55
C LEU A 406 -12.31 -20.09 25.56
N ARG A 407 -11.57 -19.16 26.21
CA ARG A 407 -10.09 -19.12 26.16
C ARG A 407 -9.41 -19.40 27.49
N THR A 408 -10.06 -19.16 28.60
CA THR A 408 -9.44 -19.27 29.94
C THR A 408 -9.90 -20.51 30.74
N GLY A 409 -10.89 -21.26 30.24
CA GLY A 409 -11.47 -22.39 30.98
C GLY A 409 -12.27 -21.99 32.25
N ALA A 410 -12.55 -20.69 32.43
CA ALA A 410 -13.35 -20.21 33.56
C ALA A 410 -14.77 -20.78 33.56
N GLU A 411 -15.35 -20.93 34.75
CA GLU A 411 -16.73 -21.37 34.90
C GLU A 411 -17.72 -20.38 34.27
N GLN A 412 -18.88 -20.90 33.85
CA GLN A 412 -19.96 -20.10 33.30
C GLN A 412 -20.60 -19.23 34.40
N VAL A 413 -20.81 -17.96 34.12
CA VAL A 413 -21.46 -17.00 35.06
C VAL A 413 -22.74 -16.47 34.44
N GLY A 414 -23.81 -16.37 35.22
CA GLY A 414 -25.08 -15.75 34.80
C GLY A 414 -24.94 -14.22 34.68
N ARG A 415 -25.54 -13.64 33.63
CA ARG A 415 -25.65 -12.19 33.44
C ARG A 415 -27.11 -11.82 33.15
N SER A 416 -27.60 -10.77 33.78
CA SER A 416 -29.01 -10.34 33.65
C SER A 416 -29.29 -9.83 32.23
N LEU A 417 -30.38 -10.27 31.66
CA LEU A 417 -30.89 -9.75 30.39
C LEU A 417 -31.49 -8.35 30.50
N ALA A 418 -31.88 -7.93 31.70
CA ALA A 418 -32.47 -6.62 31.95
C ALA A 418 -31.44 -5.49 32.07
N SER A 419 -30.17 -5.81 32.30
CA SER A 419 -29.09 -4.82 32.52
C SER A 419 -27.84 -5.09 31.68
N VAL A 420 -28.03 -5.21 30.38
CA VAL A 420 -26.95 -5.54 29.42
C VAL A 420 -25.79 -4.54 29.52
N ALA A 421 -26.06 -3.26 29.66
CA ALA A 421 -25.04 -2.21 29.78
C ALA A 421 -24.06 -2.42 30.93
N ASP A 422 -24.50 -3.03 32.04
CA ASP A 422 -23.68 -3.23 33.22
C ASP A 422 -22.53 -4.23 33.01
N TRP A 423 -22.67 -5.16 32.08
CA TRP A 423 -21.67 -6.23 31.81
C TRP A 423 -21.14 -6.25 30.37
N ALA A 424 -21.70 -5.46 29.47
CA ALA A 424 -21.22 -5.39 28.09
C ALA A 424 -19.71 -5.05 28.00
N ALA A 425 -19.22 -4.20 28.90
CA ALA A 425 -17.82 -3.81 28.97
C ALA A 425 -16.89 -5.02 29.23
N GLU A 426 -17.33 -6.03 29.97
CA GLU A 426 -16.54 -7.25 30.23
C GLU A 426 -16.18 -8.00 28.93
N LEU A 427 -17.02 -7.89 27.90
CA LEU A 427 -16.80 -8.53 26.61
C LEU A 427 -15.79 -7.79 25.72
N ARG A 428 -15.61 -6.48 25.94
CA ARG A 428 -14.70 -5.63 25.13
C ARG A 428 -13.29 -5.54 25.69
N THR A 429 -13.14 -5.73 27.00
CA THR A 429 -11.84 -5.60 27.70
C THR A 429 -11.11 -6.94 27.69
N ALA A 430 -10.14 -7.05 26.79
CA ALA A 430 -8.90 -7.82 26.97
C ALA A 430 -7.99 -7.66 25.75
#